data_1a7bebae251cd3b1f71df05a6ca1a7a8
#
_entry.id   1a7bebae251cd3b1f71df05a6ca1a7a8
#
_cell.length_a   1.000
_cell.length_b   1.000
_cell.length_c   1.000
_cell.angle_alpha   90.00
_cell.angle_beta   90.00
_cell.angle_gamma   90.00
#
_symmetry.space_group_name_H-M   'P 1'
#
loop_
_entity.id
_entity.type
_entity.pdbx_description
1 polymer ?
#
loop_
_entity_poly.entity_id
_entity_poly.type
_entity_poly.pdbx_seq_one_letter_code
_entity_poly.pdbx_strand_id
1 'polypeptide(L)'
;IFVILEGFADWEGAYIATCLNQGVKPGNPISYKVKTLSITQEPVSSIGGFRVLPDYGLKDMAEDYAGLVLIGGMNWFSPEAELIVPLVEKAIKEKKLVAGICNASVFLGMHGFLNEVKHTSNTLNYLKQYAGDKYTGDSNYINEQAVRDGGAFSGYCACLFLTSSASGLS
;
A
#
# COMPACT_ATOMS: atom_id res chain seq x y z
N ILE A 1 7.92 4.86 -0.29
CA ILE A 1 7.69 4.58 -1.71
C ILE A 1 6.20 4.28 -1.92
N PHE A 2 5.56 4.98 -2.85
CA PHE A 2 4.20 4.67 -3.30
C PHE A 2 4.28 3.83 -4.56
N VAL A 3 3.77 2.60 -4.49
CA VAL A 3 3.70 1.71 -5.66
C VAL A 3 2.40 2.01 -6.40
N ILE A 4 2.52 2.46 -7.63
CA ILE A 4 1.40 2.82 -8.51
C ILE A 4 1.47 1.99 -9.79
N LEU A 5 0.36 1.41 -10.17
CA LEU A 5 0.20 0.69 -11.43
C LEU A 5 -0.74 1.45 -12.36
N GLU A 6 -0.79 1.08 -13.64
CA GLU A 6 -1.77 1.67 -14.56
C GLU A 6 -3.19 1.57 -13.97
N GLY A 7 -3.98 2.63 -14.06
CA GLY A 7 -5.30 2.70 -13.43
C GLY A 7 -5.27 2.78 -11.92
N PHE A 8 -4.25 3.36 -11.30
CA PHE A 8 -4.22 3.59 -9.86
C PHE A 8 -5.26 4.62 -9.41
N ALA A 9 -5.72 4.50 -8.18
CA ALA A 9 -6.71 5.40 -7.59
C ALA A 9 -6.05 6.68 -7.04
N ASP A 10 -6.29 7.81 -7.70
CA ASP A 10 -5.66 9.11 -7.38
C ASP A 10 -5.84 9.52 -5.93
N TRP A 11 -7.08 9.39 -5.45
CA TRP A 11 -7.47 9.87 -4.12
C TRP A 11 -6.82 9.09 -2.98
N GLU A 12 -6.46 7.83 -3.19
CA GLU A 12 -5.89 6.99 -2.13
C GLU A 12 -4.46 7.43 -1.76
N GLY A 13 -3.67 7.82 -2.77
CA GLY A 13 -2.31 8.30 -2.54
C GLY A 13 -2.23 9.76 -2.11
N ALA A 14 -3.11 10.62 -2.62
CA ALA A 14 -2.98 12.07 -2.50
C ALA A 14 -2.97 12.57 -1.04
N TYR A 15 -3.89 12.09 -0.21
CA TYR A 15 -3.96 12.51 1.20
C TYR A 15 -2.73 12.05 1.99
N ILE A 16 -2.33 10.78 1.82
CA ILE A 16 -1.18 10.23 2.53
C ILE A 16 0.10 10.94 2.09
N ALA A 17 0.25 11.19 0.78
CA ALA A 17 1.41 11.91 0.26
C ALA A 17 1.52 13.31 0.86
N THR A 18 0.41 14.04 0.92
CA THR A 18 0.38 15.38 1.50
C THR A 18 0.78 15.34 2.98
N CYS A 19 0.20 14.42 3.76
CA CYS A 19 0.53 14.28 5.17
C CYS A 19 2.00 13.93 5.40
N LEU A 20 2.56 13.02 4.62
CA LEU A 20 3.95 12.59 4.77
C LEU A 20 4.93 13.71 4.41
N ASN A 21 4.68 14.42 3.31
CA ASN A 21 5.57 15.49 2.86
C ASN A 21 5.50 16.76 3.72
N GLN A 22 4.31 17.09 4.26
CA GLN A 22 4.11 18.32 5.04
C GLN A 22 4.28 18.11 6.56
N GLY A 23 4.30 16.85 6.99
CA GLY A 23 4.23 16.49 8.42
C GLY A 23 2.77 16.43 8.89
N VAL A 24 2.43 15.36 9.59
CA VAL A 24 1.04 15.04 9.98
C VAL A 24 0.56 15.85 11.18
N LYS A 25 1.48 16.34 11.99
CA LYS A 25 1.17 17.15 13.19
C LYS A 25 1.93 18.46 13.17
N PRO A 26 1.26 19.58 13.43
CA PRO A 26 1.96 20.82 13.72
C PRO A 26 2.99 20.61 14.83
N GLY A 27 4.23 21.01 14.58
CA GLY A 27 5.34 20.85 15.54
C GLY A 27 6.03 19.49 15.55
N ASN A 28 5.58 18.52 14.73
CA ASN A 28 6.37 17.30 14.52
C ASN A 28 7.42 17.54 13.42
N PRO A 29 8.73 17.46 13.74
CA PRO A 29 9.78 17.70 12.76
C PRO A 29 9.98 16.57 11.77
N ILE A 30 9.34 15.41 11.99
CA ILE A 30 9.51 14.24 11.13
C ILE A 30 8.65 14.40 9.87
N SER A 31 9.31 14.53 8.74
CA SER A 31 8.68 14.46 7.40
C SER A 31 9.32 13.34 6.58
N TYR A 32 8.52 12.72 5.74
CA TYR A 32 8.97 11.70 4.80
C TYR A 32 8.84 12.24 3.38
N LYS A 33 9.83 12.02 2.55
CA LYS A 33 9.71 12.28 1.12
C LYS A 33 8.94 11.14 0.48
N VAL A 34 7.84 11.47 -0.18
CA VAL A 34 7.11 10.52 -0.99
C VAL A 34 7.78 10.41 -2.34
N LYS A 35 8.02 9.19 -2.77
CA LYS A 35 8.53 8.81 -4.08
C LYS A 35 7.61 7.76 -4.70
N THR A 36 7.42 7.81 -5.99
CA THR A 36 6.58 6.87 -6.73
C THR A 36 7.42 5.80 -7.42
N LEU A 37 6.88 4.58 -7.47
CA LEU A 37 7.47 3.45 -8.16
C LEU A 37 6.40 2.75 -8.99
N SER A 38 6.77 2.34 -10.20
CA SER A 38 5.96 1.43 -11.01
C SER A 38 6.83 0.30 -11.56
N ILE A 39 6.27 -0.56 -12.39
CA ILE A 39 7.00 -1.67 -13.03
C ILE A 39 8.20 -1.14 -13.82
N THR A 40 7.97 -0.06 -14.56
CA THR A 40 8.99 0.68 -15.30
C THR A 40 8.92 2.16 -14.94
N GLN A 41 9.82 2.98 -15.49
CA GLN A 41 9.73 4.44 -15.38
C GLN A 41 8.89 5.09 -16.50
N GLU A 42 8.15 4.29 -17.28
CA GLU A 42 7.20 4.86 -18.23
C GLU A 42 5.99 5.49 -17.49
N PRO A 43 5.42 6.56 -18.05
CA PRO A 43 4.25 7.20 -17.43
C PRO A 43 3.09 6.23 -17.26
N VAL A 44 2.47 6.22 -16.08
CA VAL A 44 1.24 5.50 -15.77
C VAL A 44 0.08 6.48 -15.63
N SER A 45 -1.11 6.05 -16.03
CA SER A 45 -2.33 6.86 -15.91
C SER A 45 -3.14 6.41 -14.70
N SER A 46 -3.73 7.36 -14.01
CA SER A 46 -4.65 7.08 -12.91
C SER A 46 -6.08 6.84 -13.42
N ILE A 47 -6.97 6.43 -12.52
CA ILE A 47 -8.41 6.34 -12.81
C ILE A 47 -8.99 7.71 -13.18
N GLY A 48 -8.52 8.78 -12.56
CA GLY A 48 -8.94 10.15 -12.86
C GLY A 48 -8.31 10.75 -14.10
N GLY A 49 -7.43 10.01 -14.80
CA GLY A 49 -6.79 10.45 -16.04
C GLY A 49 -5.52 11.28 -15.85
N PHE A 50 -4.99 11.40 -14.63
CA PHE A 50 -3.68 12.01 -14.42
C PHE A 50 -2.58 11.08 -14.91
N ARG A 51 -1.59 11.65 -15.60
CA ARG A 51 -0.39 10.92 -16.03
C ARG A 51 0.75 11.23 -15.07
N VAL A 52 1.28 10.19 -14.46
CA VAL A 52 2.39 10.28 -13.51
C VAL A 52 3.61 9.58 -14.10
N LEU A 53 4.73 10.29 -14.13
CA LEU A 53 6.04 9.70 -14.40
C LEU A 53 6.58 9.17 -13.07
N PRO A 54 6.72 7.84 -12.88
CA PRO A 54 7.26 7.30 -11.64
C PRO A 54 8.70 7.75 -11.40
N ASP A 55 9.05 8.04 -10.14
CA ASP A 55 10.44 8.33 -9.77
C ASP A 55 11.36 7.13 -10.02
N TYR A 56 10.82 5.91 -9.89
CA TYR A 56 11.57 4.66 -10.01
C TYR A 56 10.79 3.62 -10.83
N GLY A 57 11.54 2.81 -11.57
CA GLY A 57 11.14 1.48 -11.98
C GLY A 57 11.62 0.43 -10.97
N LEU A 58 11.18 -0.81 -11.10
CA LEU A 58 11.61 -1.90 -10.20
C LEU A 58 13.14 -2.12 -10.20
N LYS A 59 13.81 -1.84 -11.32
CA LYS A 59 15.26 -2.04 -11.48
C LYS A 59 16.09 -0.93 -10.86
N ASP A 60 15.51 0.27 -10.72
CA ASP A 60 16.23 1.50 -10.36
C ASP A 60 15.82 2.03 -8.99
N MET A 61 15.08 1.23 -8.22
CA MET A 61 14.56 1.64 -6.93
C MET A 61 15.69 1.89 -5.93
N ALA A 62 15.59 2.99 -5.18
CA ALA A 62 16.49 3.26 -4.08
C ALA A 62 16.40 2.17 -2.99
N GLU A 63 17.54 1.75 -2.43
CA GLU A 63 17.58 0.75 -1.37
C GLU A 63 17.16 1.31 -0.01
N ASP A 64 17.44 2.61 0.22
CA ASP A 64 17.07 3.30 1.47
C ASP A 64 15.67 3.90 1.37
N TYR A 65 14.69 3.19 1.94
CA TYR A 65 13.31 3.64 2.06
C TYR A 65 12.67 3.18 3.37
N ALA A 66 11.76 3.97 3.91
CA ALA A 66 11.09 3.69 5.18
C ALA A 66 9.96 2.64 5.04
N GLY A 67 9.32 2.57 3.90
CA GLY A 67 8.25 1.61 3.65
C GLY A 67 7.63 1.73 2.26
N LEU A 68 6.73 0.78 1.98
CA LEU A 68 5.94 0.68 0.75
C LEU A 68 4.49 0.99 1.06
N VAL A 69 3.86 1.79 0.22
CA VAL A 69 2.40 1.99 0.20
C VAL A 69 1.90 1.60 -1.18
N LEU A 70 1.21 0.49 -1.25
CA LEU A 70 0.62 -0.02 -2.48
C LEU A 70 -0.72 0.69 -2.68
N ILE A 71 -0.77 1.57 -3.68
CA ILE A 71 -1.97 2.35 -3.99
C ILE A 71 -2.96 1.48 -4.77
N GLY A 72 -4.22 1.50 -4.40
CA GLY A 72 -5.24 0.69 -5.05
C GLY A 72 -5.46 1.03 -6.52
N GLY A 73 -6.25 0.24 -7.17
CA GLY A 73 -6.52 0.30 -8.61
C GLY A 73 -6.90 -1.08 -9.14
N MET A 74 -7.26 -1.17 -10.41
CA MET A 74 -7.71 -2.45 -10.99
C MET A 74 -6.56 -3.36 -11.42
N ASN A 75 -5.40 -2.82 -11.73
CA ASN A 75 -4.28 -3.59 -12.29
C ASN A 75 -3.53 -4.46 -11.27
N TRP A 76 -3.94 -4.46 -10.00
CA TRP A 76 -3.43 -5.42 -9.01
C TRP A 76 -3.81 -6.88 -9.29
N PHE A 77 -4.74 -7.11 -10.21
CA PHE A 77 -5.11 -8.45 -10.69
C PHE A 77 -4.43 -8.84 -12.01
N SER A 78 -3.57 -7.97 -12.55
CA SER A 78 -2.87 -8.23 -13.80
C SER A 78 -1.63 -9.10 -13.59
N PRO A 79 -1.18 -9.83 -14.61
CA PRO A 79 0.07 -10.58 -14.53
C PRO A 79 1.30 -9.72 -14.21
N GLU A 80 1.28 -8.46 -14.61
CA GLU A 80 2.38 -7.51 -14.35
C GLU A 80 2.50 -7.20 -12.85
N ALA A 81 1.41 -7.23 -12.09
CA ALA A 81 1.44 -7.01 -10.64
C ALA A 81 2.29 -8.06 -9.91
N GLU A 82 2.42 -9.27 -10.45
CA GLU A 82 3.26 -10.32 -9.89
C GLU A 82 4.74 -9.90 -9.77
N LEU A 83 5.19 -8.97 -10.60
CA LEU A 83 6.54 -8.42 -10.53
C LEU A 83 6.79 -7.60 -9.24
N ILE A 84 5.73 -7.19 -8.54
CA ILE A 84 5.82 -6.47 -7.26
C ILE A 84 6.02 -7.43 -6.07
N VAL A 85 5.67 -8.71 -6.20
CA VAL A 85 5.75 -9.69 -5.10
C VAL A 85 7.15 -9.73 -4.46
N PRO A 86 8.25 -9.87 -5.22
CA PRO A 86 9.59 -9.92 -4.62
C PRO A 86 9.96 -8.65 -3.84
N LEU A 87 9.43 -7.49 -4.27
CA LEU A 87 9.64 -6.23 -3.57
C LEU A 87 8.94 -6.22 -2.21
N VAL A 88 7.68 -6.72 -2.15
CA VAL A 88 6.93 -6.84 -0.90
C VAL A 88 7.60 -7.83 0.04
N GLU A 89 8.01 -9.00 -0.46
CA GLU A 89 8.75 -10.00 0.32
C GLU A 89 10.03 -9.43 0.92
N LYS A 90 10.82 -8.70 0.12
CA LYS A 90 12.04 -8.01 0.58
C LYS A 90 11.70 -7.03 1.70
N ALA A 91 10.69 -6.18 1.51
CA ALA A 91 10.28 -5.18 2.50
C ALA A 91 9.86 -5.83 3.84
N ILE A 92 9.07 -6.91 3.79
CA ILE A 92 8.66 -7.66 4.97
C ILE A 92 9.87 -8.29 5.67
N LYS A 93 10.76 -8.94 4.92
CA LYS A 93 11.99 -9.53 5.45
C LYS A 93 12.89 -8.50 6.13
N GLU A 94 12.98 -7.31 5.58
CA GLU A 94 13.74 -6.17 6.13
C GLU A 94 12.99 -5.43 7.24
N LYS A 95 11.80 -5.89 7.64
CA LYS A 95 10.94 -5.27 8.67
C LYS A 95 10.57 -3.82 8.33
N LYS A 96 10.47 -3.48 7.07
CA LYS A 96 9.97 -2.19 6.61
C LYS A 96 8.44 -2.17 6.65
N LEU A 97 7.88 -0.97 6.70
CA LEU A 97 6.43 -0.79 6.63
C LEU A 97 5.92 -1.24 5.25
N VAL A 98 4.86 -2.03 5.24
CA VAL A 98 4.10 -2.36 4.03
C VAL A 98 2.63 -2.01 4.25
N ALA A 99 2.09 -1.17 3.39
CA ALA A 99 0.69 -0.79 3.41
C ALA A 99 0.02 -1.13 2.07
N GLY A 100 -1.20 -1.64 2.12
CA GLY A 100 -2.03 -1.90 0.93
C GLY A 100 -3.41 -1.28 1.07
N ILE A 101 -3.87 -0.59 0.03
CA ILE A 101 -5.16 0.11 0.01
C ILE A 101 -6.04 -0.53 -1.07
N CYS A 102 -7.33 -0.73 -0.78
CA CYS A 102 -8.31 -1.24 -1.73
C CYS A 102 -7.85 -2.57 -2.37
N ASN A 103 -7.78 -2.66 -3.69
CA ASN A 103 -7.35 -3.89 -4.38
C ASN A 103 -5.88 -4.26 -4.13
N ALA A 104 -5.04 -3.31 -3.72
CA ALA A 104 -3.69 -3.66 -3.28
C ALA A 104 -3.69 -4.48 -1.99
N SER A 105 -4.67 -4.28 -1.08
CA SER A 105 -4.83 -5.17 0.07
C SER A 105 -5.28 -6.58 -0.33
N VAL A 106 -6.10 -6.69 -1.38
CA VAL A 106 -6.47 -8.00 -1.95
C VAL A 106 -5.25 -8.70 -2.54
N PHE A 107 -4.42 -7.98 -3.30
CA PHE A 107 -3.15 -8.49 -3.82
C PHE A 107 -2.25 -9.03 -2.70
N LEU A 108 -2.13 -8.33 -1.57
CA LEU A 108 -1.41 -8.85 -0.40
C LEU A 108 -2.03 -10.15 0.12
N GLY A 109 -3.35 -10.26 0.12
CA GLY A 109 -4.08 -11.48 0.48
C GLY A 109 -3.81 -12.64 -0.50
N MET A 110 -3.81 -12.36 -1.82
CA MET A 110 -3.52 -13.35 -2.87
C MET A 110 -2.17 -14.03 -2.68
N HIS A 111 -1.23 -13.35 -2.04
CA HIS A 111 0.11 -13.87 -1.77
C HIS A 111 0.32 -14.33 -0.32
N GLY A 112 -0.77 -14.37 0.48
CA GLY A 112 -0.71 -14.85 1.87
C GLY A 112 -0.07 -13.89 2.86
N PHE A 113 0.30 -12.67 2.45
CA PHE A 113 0.96 -11.69 3.33
C PHE A 113 0.07 -11.18 4.46
N LEU A 114 -1.24 -11.42 4.39
CA LEU A 114 -2.21 -11.03 5.41
C LEU A 114 -2.57 -12.15 6.40
N ASN A 115 -2.09 -13.37 6.21
CA ASN A 115 -2.56 -14.53 6.97
C ASN A 115 -2.26 -14.44 8.46
N GLU A 116 -1.10 -13.92 8.84
CA GLU A 116 -0.62 -13.89 10.23
C GLU A 116 -0.73 -12.51 10.90
N VAL A 117 -1.35 -11.53 10.22
CA VAL A 117 -1.44 -10.16 10.72
C VAL A 117 -2.89 -9.68 10.77
N LYS A 118 -3.22 -8.83 11.73
CA LYS A 118 -4.49 -8.12 11.74
C LYS A 118 -4.58 -7.21 10.52
N HIS A 119 -5.68 -7.30 9.81
CA HIS A 119 -5.85 -6.57 8.56
C HIS A 119 -7.32 -6.26 8.26
N THR A 120 -7.52 -5.41 7.28
CA THR A 120 -8.81 -5.13 6.65
C THR A 120 -8.65 -5.12 5.12
N SER A 121 -9.72 -5.00 4.40
CA SER A 121 -9.78 -4.85 2.94
C SER A 121 -11.13 -4.25 2.56
N ASN A 122 -11.47 -4.20 1.29
CA ASN A 122 -12.76 -3.68 0.81
C ASN A 122 -13.95 -4.34 1.55
N THR A 123 -13.99 -5.67 1.61
CA THR A 123 -14.80 -6.50 2.53
C THR A 123 -14.12 -7.86 2.67
N LEU A 124 -14.44 -8.61 3.73
CA LEU A 124 -13.92 -9.98 3.89
C LEU A 124 -14.36 -10.88 2.73
N ASN A 125 -15.62 -10.79 2.30
CA ASN A 125 -16.13 -11.61 1.20
C ASN A 125 -15.40 -11.30 -0.12
N TYR A 126 -15.18 -10.02 -0.41
CA TYR A 126 -14.45 -9.60 -1.59
C TYR A 126 -12.99 -10.09 -1.53
N LEU A 127 -12.32 -9.92 -0.39
CA LEU A 127 -10.97 -10.41 -0.18
C LEU A 127 -10.88 -11.93 -0.43
N LYS A 128 -11.75 -12.72 0.18
CA LYS A 128 -11.79 -14.19 0.01
C LYS A 128 -12.05 -14.61 -1.44
N GLN A 129 -12.99 -13.93 -2.09
CA GLN A 129 -13.35 -14.24 -3.47
C GLN A 129 -12.16 -14.08 -4.43
N TYR A 130 -11.37 -13.02 -4.25
CA TYR A 130 -10.28 -12.71 -5.18
C TYR A 130 -8.91 -13.23 -4.72
N ALA A 131 -8.67 -13.35 -3.42
CA ALA A 131 -7.41 -13.88 -2.91
C ALA A 131 -7.31 -15.42 -3.04
N GLY A 132 -8.44 -16.13 -3.11
CA GLY A 132 -8.46 -17.58 -3.30
C GLY A 132 -7.87 -18.36 -2.11
N ASP A 133 -7.41 -19.57 -2.39
CA ASP A 133 -7.00 -20.55 -1.37
C ASP A 133 -5.73 -20.18 -0.60
N LYS A 134 -4.92 -19.25 -1.12
CA LYS A 134 -3.72 -18.77 -0.40
C LYS A 134 -4.06 -17.87 0.78
N TYR A 135 -5.24 -17.27 0.80
CA TYR A 135 -5.68 -16.45 1.90
C TYR A 135 -6.35 -17.31 2.97
N THR A 136 -5.74 -17.38 4.12
CA THR A 136 -6.22 -18.14 5.29
C THR A 136 -6.37 -17.26 6.55
N GLY A 137 -6.32 -15.95 6.37
CA GLY A 137 -6.27 -14.95 7.44
C GLY A 137 -7.63 -14.48 7.98
N ASP A 138 -8.74 -15.22 7.74
CA ASP A 138 -10.10 -14.82 8.11
C ASP A 138 -10.24 -14.39 9.57
N SER A 139 -9.60 -15.12 10.48
CA SER A 139 -9.65 -14.87 11.92
C SER A 139 -8.94 -13.58 12.34
N ASN A 140 -8.06 -13.06 11.48
CA ASN A 140 -7.31 -11.84 11.69
C ASN A 140 -7.94 -10.62 10.99
N TYR A 141 -9.05 -10.85 10.24
CA TYR A 141 -9.76 -9.76 9.57
C TYR A 141 -10.52 -8.88 10.56
N ILE A 142 -10.35 -7.58 10.45
CA ILE A 142 -11.04 -6.57 11.26
C ILE A 142 -11.83 -5.67 10.33
N ASN A 143 -13.14 -5.54 10.57
CA ASN A 143 -14.02 -4.69 9.75
C ASN A 143 -13.91 -3.21 10.18
N GLU A 144 -12.78 -2.60 9.89
CA GLU A 144 -12.46 -1.20 10.18
C GLU A 144 -11.93 -0.50 8.93
N GLN A 145 -11.99 0.82 8.88
CA GLN A 145 -11.51 1.59 7.72
C GLN A 145 -10.02 1.40 7.47
N ALA A 146 -9.24 1.25 8.52
CA ALA A 146 -7.81 0.99 8.46
C ALA A 146 -7.38 0.17 9.66
N VAL A 147 -6.48 -0.77 9.43
CA VAL A 147 -5.90 -1.65 10.46
C VAL A 147 -4.39 -1.59 10.37
N ARG A 148 -3.75 -1.53 11.53
CA ARG A 148 -2.31 -1.65 11.68
C ARG A 148 -1.98 -2.84 12.58
N ASP A 149 -1.02 -3.66 12.15
CA ASP A 149 -0.41 -4.69 12.99
C ASP A 149 1.10 -4.73 12.72
N GLY A 150 1.89 -4.36 13.72
CA GLY A 150 3.33 -4.23 13.54
C GLY A 150 3.69 -3.23 12.44
N GLY A 151 4.41 -3.70 11.42
CA GLY A 151 4.76 -2.95 10.21
C GLY A 151 3.77 -3.07 9.07
N ALA A 152 2.69 -3.87 9.23
CA ALA A 152 1.67 -4.04 8.20
C ALA A 152 0.52 -3.05 8.38
N PHE A 153 0.06 -2.47 7.27
CA PHE A 153 -1.13 -1.64 7.22
C PHE A 153 -2.03 -2.09 6.09
N SER A 154 -3.31 -2.08 6.31
CA SER A 154 -4.30 -2.25 5.27
C SER A 154 -5.46 -1.31 5.47
N GLY A 155 -6.11 -0.92 4.39
CA GLY A 155 -7.24 0.00 4.44
C GLY A 155 -8.17 -0.19 3.25
N TYR A 156 -9.40 0.30 3.41
CA TYR A 156 -10.34 0.36 2.31
C TYR A 156 -10.18 1.63 1.49
N CYS A 157 -10.95 1.75 0.41
CA CYS A 157 -11.02 2.87 -0.52
C CYS A 157 -11.63 4.17 0.05
N ALA A 158 -11.57 4.44 1.33
CA ALA A 158 -12.07 5.70 1.89
C ALA A 158 -11.02 6.35 2.77
N CYS A 159 -10.60 7.53 2.36
CA CYS A 159 -9.90 8.53 3.16
C CYS A 159 -9.29 7.98 4.47
N LEU A 160 -8.04 7.55 4.42
CA LEU A 160 -7.24 7.37 5.62
C LEU A 160 -7.13 8.72 6.32
N PHE A 161 -8.06 9.03 7.20
CA PHE A 161 -7.83 10.01 8.23
C PHE A 161 -6.81 9.38 9.18
N LEU A 162 -5.60 9.86 9.13
CA LEU A 162 -4.62 9.59 10.17
C LEU A 162 -5.15 10.17 11.47
N THR A 163 -6.01 9.41 12.16
CA THR A 163 -6.36 9.75 13.54
C THR A 163 -5.11 9.64 14.38
N SER A 164 -4.84 10.68 15.09
CA SER A 164 -3.68 10.95 15.90
C SER A 164 -3.48 9.95 17.05
N SER A 165 -2.92 8.80 16.76
CA SER A 165 -2.31 7.96 17.79
C SER A 165 -0.95 7.42 17.31
N ALA A 166 -0.10 8.34 16.89
CA ALA A 166 1.33 8.07 16.75
C ALA A 166 2.01 8.20 18.12
N SER A 167 1.57 7.39 19.09
CA SER A 167 2.36 7.06 20.26
C SER A 167 3.04 5.74 19.98
N GLY A 168 4.22 5.77 19.34
CA GLY A 168 4.95 4.54 19.09
C GLY A 168 5.98 4.58 17.98
N LEU A 169 6.42 5.76 17.58
CA LEU A 169 7.66 5.92 16.82
C LEU A 169 8.61 6.74 17.69
N SER A 170 9.22 6.10 18.65
CA SER A 170 10.45 6.53 19.32
C SER A 170 11.62 5.75 18.76
#